data_7687ba8f097e04d88b003c22db436fca
#
_entry.id   7687ba8f097e04d88b003c22db436fca
#
_cell.length_a   1.000
_cell.length_b   1.000
_cell.length_c   1.000
_cell.angle_alpha   90.00
_cell.angle_beta   90.00
_cell.angle_gamma   90.00
#
_symmetry.space_group_name_H-M   'P 1'
#
loop_
_entity.id
_entity.type
_entity.pdbx_description
1 polymer ?
#
loop_
_entity_poly.entity_id
_entity_poly.type
_entity_poly.pdbx_seq_one_letter_code
_entity_poly.pdbx_strand_id
1 'polypeptide(L)'
;MARDTWYRLDNIGKFYSSEAGGHAQTVFRYSATLVDEVDPTILQSALTSTAALFPGFNVCLRSGLFWHYLQQSPEPPRAVPESLPVCVGLHVDAKSVLFRVSYYRERINLEVSHIVSDGRGSLGFFKALLTSYLGQRYGVADAAHDYDGSASQKAENSFDKYFERDKAAAEPMPQAYQLVGWRDEADPTFMEYHLPVRPVIDLAHSWGVSLTALMSAAVMASIREEMPRRERHRPIRIDVPVDLRQHFQSATAKNFFGLAFLSYTPGESDEPVEEIARQMGSQLKKATDPDHLKLRMNRMIALEKNPVLRFAPLVLKDLVLEVASRVAERTSTTTVSNLGVVRLDERIASYVRNMNVLTSTRGLKFTLCSYGDDLSVGISTAFSNHNAEKNLVRFFSSQGIEGYLNYSKSREEAAEDRLEAQFEESVKKLAQNAEKPRARKPRVPKGDGAAARAYSLRAVAKGGSR
;
A
#
# COMPACT_ATOMS: atom_id res chain seq x y z
N MET A 1 -11.40 32.20 7.60
CA MET A 1 -11.97 31.26 6.61
C MET A 1 -10.80 30.61 5.89
N ALA A 2 -10.53 29.32 6.13
CA ALA A 2 -9.53 28.57 5.36
C ALA A 2 -10.01 28.56 3.90
N ARG A 3 -9.16 29.01 2.97
CA ARG A 3 -9.47 28.90 1.54
C ARG A 3 -9.64 27.44 1.21
N ASP A 4 -10.76 27.05 0.61
CA ASP A 4 -10.98 25.71 0.05
C ASP A 4 -9.90 25.43 -1.01
N THR A 5 -8.78 24.84 -0.56
CA THR A 5 -7.69 24.50 -1.46
C THR A 5 -8.04 23.17 -2.12
N TRP A 6 -8.04 23.16 -3.44
CA TRP A 6 -8.28 21.97 -4.23
C TRP A 6 -7.08 21.65 -5.14
N TYR A 7 -6.88 20.38 -5.41
CA TYR A 7 -5.79 19.87 -6.25
C TYR A 7 -6.37 19.04 -7.38
N ARG A 8 -5.80 19.18 -8.56
CA ARG A 8 -6.09 18.28 -9.68
C ARG A 8 -5.45 16.93 -9.41
N LEU A 9 -6.16 15.86 -9.79
CA LEU A 9 -5.56 14.54 -9.89
C LEU A 9 -4.52 14.55 -11.01
N ASP A 10 -3.42 13.81 -10.83
CA ASP A 10 -2.55 13.43 -11.93
C ASP A 10 -3.23 12.39 -12.83
N ASN A 11 -2.59 12.01 -13.92
CA ASN A 11 -3.16 11.10 -14.91
C ASN A 11 -3.45 9.70 -14.33
N ILE A 12 -2.56 9.21 -13.48
CA ILE A 12 -2.70 7.91 -12.82
C ILE A 12 -3.77 7.98 -11.72
N GLY A 13 -3.78 9.06 -10.92
CA GLY A 13 -4.81 9.29 -9.90
C GLY A 13 -6.22 9.35 -10.49
N LYS A 14 -6.39 9.89 -11.71
CA LYS A 14 -7.68 9.85 -12.44
C LYS A 14 -8.09 8.42 -12.81
N PHE A 15 -7.14 7.60 -13.22
CA PHE A 15 -7.40 6.19 -13.50
C PHE A 15 -7.88 5.47 -12.23
N TYR A 16 -7.14 5.58 -11.13
CA TYR A 16 -7.52 4.93 -9.86
C TYR A 16 -8.77 5.55 -9.21
N SER A 17 -9.11 6.81 -9.50
CA SER A 17 -10.35 7.41 -8.98
C SER A 17 -11.61 6.79 -9.56
N SER A 18 -11.56 6.20 -10.75
CA SER A 18 -12.69 5.45 -11.34
C SER A 18 -13.00 4.15 -10.57
N GLU A 19 -12.01 3.59 -9.86
CA GLU A 19 -12.16 2.38 -9.04
C GLU A 19 -12.54 2.68 -7.57
N ALA A 20 -12.67 3.97 -7.20
CA ALA A 20 -12.85 4.41 -5.83
C ALA A 20 -14.17 3.93 -5.18
N GLY A 21 -15.19 3.63 -5.97
CA GLY A 21 -16.51 3.17 -5.49
C GLY A 21 -16.62 1.66 -5.25
N GLY A 22 -15.57 0.87 -5.51
CA GLY A 22 -15.60 -0.59 -5.46
C GLY A 22 -14.66 -1.21 -4.43
N HIS A 23 -14.76 -2.53 -4.24
CA HIS A 23 -13.82 -3.33 -3.44
C HIS A 23 -12.40 -3.39 -4.03
N ALA A 24 -12.18 -2.75 -5.15
CA ALA A 24 -11.00 -2.86 -6.01
C ALA A 24 -9.97 -1.75 -5.83
N GLN A 25 -10.10 -0.92 -4.79
CA GLN A 25 -9.20 0.19 -4.57
C GLN A 25 -7.76 -0.28 -4.37
N THR A 26 -6.82 0.29 -5.13
CA THR A 26 -5.40 0.02 -4.93
C THR A 26 -4.85 0.85 -3.78
N VAL A 27 -4.41 0.15 -2.74
CA VAL A 27 -3.83 0.70 -1.50
C VAL A 27 -2.43 0.15 -1.31
N PHE A 28 -1.46 1.01 -1.02
CA PHE A 28 -0.15 0.62 -0.51
C PHE A 28 -0.15 0.63 1.01
N ARG A 29 0.51 -0.34 1.61
CA ARG A 29 0.80 -0.37 3.04
C ARG A 29 2.30 -0.42 3.26
N TYR A 30 2.82 0.57 3.94
CA TYR A 30 4.19 0.64 4.46
C TYR A 30 4.15 0.32 5.93
N SER A 31 5.07 -0.51 6.39
CA SER A 31 5.20 -0.85 7.80
C SER A 31 6.65 -0.72 8.24
N ALA A 32 6.87 -0.20 9.43
CA ALA A 32 8.16 -0.18 10.09
C ALA A 32 8.01 -0.81 11.47
N THR A 33 8.83 -1.81 11.75
CA THR A 33 8.91 -2.44 13.08
C THR A 33 10.04 -1.78 13.85
N LEU A 34 9.72 -1.20 14.98
CA LEU A 34 10.63 -0.45 15.84
C LEU A 34 11.26 -1.36 16.90
N VAL A 35 12.25 -0.84 17.62
CA VAL A 35 12.86 -1.54 18.76
C VAL A 35 11.99 -1.47 20.01
N ASP A 36 11.22 -0.40 20.16
CA ASP A 36 10.35 -0.12 21.31
C ASP A 36 8.88 0.00 20.87
N GLU A 37 7.95 -0.17 21.84
CA GLU A 37 6.52 0.07 21.62
C GLU A 37 6.24 1.50 21.17
N VAL A 38 5.29 1.64 20.27
CA VAL A 38 4.87 2.92 19.70
C VAL A 38 4.19 3.77 20.76
N ASP A 39 4.66 5.01 20.95
CA ASP A 39 3.96 6.03 21.73
C ASP A 39 2.91 6.74 20.85
N PRO A 40 1.61 6.56 21.13
CA PRO A 40 0.55 7.14 20.31
C PRO A 40 0.54 8.68 20.31
N THR A 41 0.97 9.29 21.41
CA THR A 41 0.97 10.76 21.55
C THR A 41 2.04 11.37 20.69
N ILE A 42 3.25 10.78 20.70
CA ILE A 42 4.36 11.21 19.86
C ILE A 42 4.03 10.93 18.39
N LEU A 43 3.41 9.77 18.08
CA LEU A 43 3.02 9.44 16.71
C LEU A 43 1.99 10.46 16.17
N GLN A 44 1.01 10.85 16.97
CA GLN A 44 0.05 11.88 16.58
C GLN A 44 0.72 13.24 16.34
N SER A 45 1.65 13.64 17.16
CA SER A 45 2.44 14.88 16.98
C SER A 45 3.25 14.83 15.68
N ALA A 46 3.97 13.73 15.47
CA ALA A 46 4.76 13.51 14.26
C ALA A 46 3.90 13.50 13.00
N LEU A 47 2.72 12.86 13.04
CA LEU A 47 1.78 12.83 11.92
C LEU A 47 1.29 14.24 11.57
N THR A 48 0.95 15.05 12.58
CA THR A 48 0.50 16.42 12.37
C THR A 48 1.58 17.27 11.68
N SER A 49 2.82 17.17 12.14
CA SER A 49 3.97 17.87 11.55
C SER A 49 4.26 17.40 10.13
N THR A 50 4.21 16.09 9.89
CA THR A 50 4.46 15.50 8.56
C THR A 50 3.38 15.88 7.57
N ALA A 51 2.11 15.87 7.96
CA ALA A 51 1.00 16.25 7.08
C ALA A 51 1.10 17.70 6.60
N ALA A 52 1.66 18.59 7.40
CA ALA A 52 1.94 19.98 7.02
C ALA A 52 3.00 20.08 5.89
N LEU A 53 3.94 19.15 5.85
CA LEU A 53 4.97 19.09 4.80
C LEU A 53 4.45 18.47 3.48
N PHE A 54 3.33 17.77 3.52
CA PHE A 54 2.72 17.06 2.39
C PHE A 54 1.25 17.46 2.19
N PRO A 55 0.96 18.69 1.77
CA PRO A 55 -0.42 19.19 1.70
C PRO A 55 -1.32 18.40 0.74
N GLY A 56 -0.74 17.68 -0.22
CA GLY A 56 -1.45 16.80 -1.15
C GLY A 56 -1.92 15.47 -0.55
N PHE A 57 -1.56 15.13 0.70
CA PHE A 57 -1.99 13.89 1.35
C PHE A 57 -3.26 14.06 2.19
N ASN A 58 -3.38 15.15 2.94
CA ASN A 58 -4.57 15.40 3.77
C ASN A 58 -5.74 15.90 2.92
N VAL A 59 -6.21 15.07 2.01
CA VAL A 59 -7.23 15.41 1.00
C VAL A 59 -8.33 14.35 0.92
N CYS A 60 -9.53 14.78 0.54
CA CYS A 60 -10.67 13.92 0.26
C CYS A 60 -10.96 13.92 -1.24
N LEU A 61 -11.46 12.83 -1.80
CA LEU A 61 -11.90 12.74 -3.17
C LEU A 61 -13.28 13.40 -3.33
N ARG A 62 -13.42 14.23 -4.35
CA ARG A 62 -14.65 14.87 -4.73
C ARG A 62 -15.00 14.57 -6.18
N SER A 63 -16.27 14.41 -6.47
CA SER A 63 -16.77 14.22 -7.82
C SER A 63 -17.23 15.54 -8.40
N GLY A 64 -16.66 15.92 -9.55
CA GLY A 64 -17.13 17.01 -10.38
C GLY A 64 -18.02 16.50 -11.52
N LEU A 65 -18.39 17.39 -12.46
CA LEU A 65 -19.22 17.02 -13.60
C LEU A 65 -18.47 16.12 -14.61
N PHE A 66 -17.19 16.41 -14.83
CA PHE A 66 -16.37 15.72 -15.84
C PHE A 66 -15.18 14.96 -15.26
N TRP A 67 -14.70 15.32 -14.04
CA TRP A 67 -13.53 14.72 -13.40
C TRP A 67 -13.69 14.73 -11.88
N HIS A 68 -13.07 13.74 -11.24
CA HIS A 68 -12.79 13.78 -9.82
C HIS A 68 -11.69 14.82 -9.53
N TYR A 69 -11.69 15.37 -8.31
CA TYR A 69 -10.66 16.27 -7.81
C TYR A 69 -10.41 16.04 -6.32
N LEU A 70 -9.28 16.50 -5.84
CA LEU A 70 -8.93 16.40 -4.43
C LEU A 70 -9.19 17.71 -3.73
N GLN A 71 -9.87 17.69 -2.60
CA GLN A 71 -10.12 18.84 -1.74
C GLN A 71 -9.40 18.66 -0.42
N GLN A 72 -8.72 19.70 0.05
CA GLN A 72 -8.07 19.71 1.35
C GLN A 72 -9.08 19.33 2.44
N SER A 73 -8.72 18.36 3.30
CA SER A 73 -9.53 18.01 4.46
C SER A 73 -9.48 19.13 5.50
N PRO A 74 -10.62 19.54 6.07
CA PRO A 74 -10.64 20.49 7.19
C PRO A 74 -10.13 19.88 8.50
N GLU A 75 -10.16 18.56 8.62
CA GLU A 75 -9.74 17.84 9.81
C GLU A 75 -8.29 17.38 9.71
N PRO A 76 -7.52 17.47 10.80
CA PRO A 76 -6.17 16.91 10.85
C PRO A 76 -6.25 15.37 10.82
N PRO A 77 -5.27 14.71 10.19
CA PRO A 77 -5.23 13.24 10.19
C PRO A 77 -4.97 12.70 11.60
N ARG A 78 -5.50 11.52 11.86
CA ARG A 78 -5.36 10.85 13.17
C ARG A 78 -4.61 9.53 13.04
N ALA A 79 -3.68 9.31 13.96
CA ALA A 79 -3.06 8.01 14.18
C ALA A 79 -4.00 7.16 15.06
N VAL A 80 -4.29 5.94 14.64
CA VAL A 80 -5.25 5.06 15.31
C VAL A 80 -4.63 3.70 15.61
N PRO A 81 -5.07 3.02 16.69
CA PRO A 81 -4.72 1.60 16.87
C PRO A 81 -5.15 0.79 15.66
N GLU A 82 -4.34 -0.20 15.26
CA GLU A 82 -4.68 -1.08 14.15
C GLU A 82 -5.91 -1.92 14.50
N SER A 83 -6.95 -1.78 13.70
CA SER A 83 -8.23 -2.46 13.92
C SER A 83 -8.85 -3.00 12.63
N LEU A 84 -8.24 -2.76 11.48
CA LEU A 84 -8.74 -3.17 10.18
C LEU A 84 -7.76 -4.15 9.52
N PRO A 85 -8.24 -5.05 8.68
CA PRO A 85 -7.37 -5.93 7.90
C PRO A 85 -6.37 -5.15 7.04
N VAL A 86 -5.26 -5.80 6.72
CA VAL A 86 -4.19 -5.25 5.88
C VAL A 86 -4.73 -4.84 4.52
N CYS A 87 -4.34 -3.66 4.06
CA CYS A 87 -4.71 -3.13 2.74
C CYS A 87 -6.22 -3.14 2.43
N VAL A 88 -7.07 -3.19 3.47
CA VAL A 88 -8.50 -3.00 3.26
C VAL A 88 -8.73 -1.62 2.65
N GLY A 89 -9.63 -1.54 1.68
CA GLY A 89 -9.91 -0.29 0.97
C GLY A 89 -10.18 0.87 1.93
N LEU A 90 -9.60 2.01 1.63
CA LEU A 90 -9.88 3.24 2.37
C LEU A 90 -11.28 3.70 2.00
N HIS A 91 -12.06 4.09 3.01
CA HIS A 91 -13.39 4.61 2.75
C HIS A 91 -13.29 5.91 1.95
N VAL A 92 -13.92 5.94 0.77
CA VAL A 92 -13.88 7.10 -0.12
C VAL A 92 -15.23 7.80 -0.06
N ASP A 93 -15.31 8.79 0.80
CA ASP A 93 -16.43 9.71 0.86
C ASP A 93 -15.95 11.16 0.84
N ALA A 94 -16.92 12.09 0.95
CA ALA A 94 -16.64 13.51 0.93
C ALA A 94 -15.87 14.02 2.17
N LYS A 95 -15.63 13.19 3.19
CA LYS A 95 -14.97 13.60 4.45
C LYS A 95 -13.74 12.74 4.77
N SER A 96 -13.63 11.57 4.19
CA SER A 96 -12.55 10.63 4.48
C SER A 96 -11.28 10.97 3.71
N VAL A 97 -10.17 11.05 4.40
CA VAL A 97 -8.84 11.21 3.78
C VAL A 97 -8.41 9.89 3.13
N LEU A 98 -7.59 10.01 2.09
CA LEU A 98 -7.18 8.87 1.25
C LEU A 98 -5.90 8.19 1.76
N PHE A 99 -5.63 8.31 3.05
CA PHE A 99 -4.57 7.56 3.72
C PHE A 99 -4.96 7.28 5.18
N ARG A 100 -4.27 6.34 5.80
CA ARG A 100 -4.44 5.97 7.20
C ARG A 100 -3.09 5.70 7.84
N VAL A 101 -2.86 6.23 9.05
CA VAL A 101 -1.74 5.85 9.90
C VAL A 101 -2.29 5.03 11.07
N SER A 102 -1.77 3.83 11.23
CA SER A 102 -2.13 2.96 12.34
C SER A 102 -0.88 2.43 13.04
N TYR A 103 -1.05 1.94 14.26
CA TYR A 103 0.03 1.36 15.05
C TYR A 103 -0.46 0.12 15.82
N TYR A 104 0.45 -0.83 16.00
CA TYR A 104 0.23 -2.02 16.82
C TYR A 104 1.54 -2.43 17.47
N ARG A 105 1.60 -2.44 18.81
CA ARG A 105 2.83 -2.69 19.57
C ARG A 105 4.00 -1.84 19.04
N GLU A 106 5.07 -2.48 18.54
CA GLU A 106 6.26 -1.82 18.00
C GLU A 106 6.11 -1.40 16.53
N ARG A 107 4.94 -1.55 15.91
CA ARG A 107 4.76 -1.36 14.47
C ARG A 107 3.98 -0.10 14.14
N ILE A 108 4.53 0.74 13.28
CA ILE A 108 3.84 1.87 12.65
C ILE A 108 3.52 1.49 11.20
N ASN A 109 2.26 1.72 10.82
CA ASN A 109 1.77 1.44 9.46
C ASN A 109 1.24 2.71 8.82
N LEU A 110 1.52 2.86 7.53
CA LEU A 110 0.92 3.87 6.66
C LEU A 110 0.23 3.18 5.49
N GLU A 111 -1.06 3.37 5.33
CA GLU A 111 -1.80 2.94 4.16
C GLU A 111 -2.21 4.15 3.33
N VAL A 112 -1.94 4.11 2.01
CA VAL A 112 -2.21 5.22 1.09
C VAL A 112 -2.91 4.70 -0.15
N SER A 113 -3.98 5.38 -0.55
CA SER A 113 -4.66 5.11 -1.83
C SER A 113 -3.80 5.58 -3.00
N HIS A 114 -3.70 4.74 -4.04
CA HIS A 114 -3.01 5.08 -5.28
C HIS A 114 -3.64 6.28 -6.03
N ILE A 115 -4.83 6.71 -5.63
CA ILE A 115 -5.45 7.96 -6.09
C ILE A 115 -4.57 9.17 -5.78
N VAL A 116 -3.89 9.15 -4.62
CA VAL A 116 -3.10 10.28 -4.10
C VAL A 116 -1.65 10.24 -4.55
N SER A 117 -1.03 9.04 -4.49
CA SER A 117 0.43 8.92 -4.59
C SER A 117 0.85 7.55 -5.10
N ASP A 118 2.03 7.49 -5.68
CA ASP A 118 2.70 6.22 -6.03
C ASP A 118 3.56 5.69 -4.89
N GLY A 119 4.19 4.53 -5.13
CA GLY A 119 5.06 3.88 -4.16
C GLY A 119 6.20 4.77 -3.67
N ARG A 120 6.80 5.59 -4.53
CA ARG A 120 7.93 6.47 -4.14
C ARG A 120 7.46 7.70 -3.37
N GLY A 121 6.37 8.33 -3.80
CA GLY A 121 5.80 9.49 -3.12
C GLY A 121 5.28 9.13 -1.72
N SER A 122 4.59 7.99 -1.60
CA SER A 122 4.10 7.48 -0.31
C SER A 122 5.24 7.07 0.62
N LEU A 123 6.32 6.47 0.09
CA LEU A 123 7.53 6.16 0.86
C LEU A 123 8.18 7.44 1.41
N GLY A 124 8.20 8.53 0.63
CA GLY A 124 8.68 9.83 1.08
C GLY A 124 7.91 10.36 2.28
N PHE A 125 6.57 10.28 2.24
CA PHE A 125 5.73 10.63 3.39
C PHE A 125 6.02 9.74 4.61
N PHE A 126 6.14 8.42 4.40
CA PHE A 126 6.40 7.47 5.48
C PHE A 126 7.76 7.70 6.15
N LYS A 127 8.81 7.94 5.36
CA LYS A 127 10.14 8.30 5.87
C LYS A 127 10.09 9.58 6.70
N ALA A 128 9.40 10.63 6.23
CA ALA A 128 9.24 11.87 6.97
C ALA A 128 8.49 11.65 8.29
N LEU A 129 7.45 10.81 8.30
CA LEU A 129 6.72 10.44 9.50
C LEU A 129 7.61 9.72 10.50
N LEU A 130 8.38 8.71 10.06
CA LEU A 130 9.31 7.99 10.93
C LEU A 130 10.41 8.89 11.45
N THR A 131 10.99 9.75 10.62
CA THR A 131 12.02 10.72 11.03
C THR A 131 11.48 11.65 12.11
N SER A 132 10.28 12.20 11.91
CA SER A 132 9.64 13.08 12.91
C SER A 132 9.31 12.32 14.20
N TYR A 133 8.78 11.10 14.11
CA TYR A 133 8.45 10.28 15.27
C TYR A 133 9.69 9.90 16.08
N LEU A 134 10.70 9.32 15.43
CA LEU A 134 11.92 8.86 16.09
C LEU A 134 12.73 10.04 16.63
N GLY A 135 12.78 11.16 15.89
CA GLY A 135 13.40 12.37 16.36
C GLY A 135 12.78 12.90 17.65
N GLN A 136 11.46 12.94 17.75
CA GLN A 136 10.73 13.33 18.96
C GLN A 136 10.89 12.29 20.09
N ARG A 137 10.82 11.00 19.76
CA ARG A 137 10.87 9.90 20.73
C ARG A 137 12.22 9.81 21.44
N TYR A 138 13.31 10.01 20.71
CA TYR A 138 14.68 9.82 21.18
C TYR A 138 15.48 11.11 21.32
N GLY A 139 14.83 12.25 21.13
CA GLY A 139 15.45 13.55 21.34
C GLY A 139 16.51 13.90 20.28
N VAL A 140 16.41 13.36 19.07
CA VAL A 140 17.30 13.66 17.95
C VAL A 140 16.74 14.87 17.20
N ALA A 141 17.20 16.04 17.55
CA ALA A 141 16.85 17.27 16.83
C ALA A 141 17.41 17.24 15.40
N ASP A 142 16.66 17.80 14.46
CA ASP A 142 17.07 18.01 13.06
C ASP A 142 17.54 16.73 12.35
N ALA A 143 16.89 15.59 12.64
CA ALA A 143 17.13 14.38 11.87
C ALA A 143 16.85 14.64 10.40
N ALA A 144 17.84 14.39 9.55
CA ALA A 144 17.77 14.68 8.13
C ALA A 144 16.71 13.83 7.44
N HIS A 145 15.90 14.45 6.61
CA HIS A 145 15.03 13.76 5.67
C HIS A 145 15.47 14.11 4.24
N ASP A 146 15.56 13.13 3.39
CA ASP A 146 15.98 13.28 1.98
C ASP A 146 14.82 13.71 1.06
N TYR A 147 13.77 14.31 1.64
CA TYR A 147 12.62 14.78 0.90
C TYR A 147 12.67 16.29 0.67
N ASP A 148 13.52 16.70 -0.27
CA ASP A 148 13.64 18.08 -0.69
C ASP A 148 12.53 18.45 -1.69
N GLY A 149 12.07 19.66 -1.59
CA GLY A 149 11.04 20.20 -2.48
C GLY A 149 10.01 21.04 -1.73
N SER A 150 9.63 22.15 -2.34
CA SER A 150 8.57 23.00 -1.82
C SER A 150 7.21 22.29 -1.85
N ALA A 151 6.26 22.75 -1.05
CA ALA A 151 4.89 22.20 -1.04
C ALA A 151 4.24 22.22 -2.44
N SER A 152 4.53 23.22 -3.26
CA SER A 152 4.04 23.32 -4.64
C SER A 152 4.66 22.28 -5.56
N GLN A 153 5.96 22.00 -5.42
CA GLN A 153 6.65 20.97 -6.19
C GLN A 153 6.15 19.58 -5.82
N LYS A 154 5.90 19.32 -4.53
CA LYS A 154 5.31 18.05 -4.07
C LYS A 154 3.90 17.82 -4.60
N ALA A 155 3.14 18.87 -4.89
CA ALA A 155 1.79 18.80 -5.43
C ALA A 155 1.72 18.95 -6.97
N GLU A 156 2.86 19.03 -7.66
CA GLU A 156 2.94 19.20 -9.12
C GLU A 156 2.45 17.95 -9.87
N ASN A 157 1.79 18.15 -11.01
CA ASN A 157 1.53 17.08 -11.98
C ASN A 157 2.68 17.02 -12.99
N SER A 158 3.67 16.19 -12.73
CA SER A 158 4.87 16.10 -13.56
C SER A 158 4.64 15.44 -14.92
N PHE A 159 3.55 14.70 -15.09
CA PHE A 159 3.17 14.20 -16.40
C PHE A 159 2.88 15.32 -17.40
N ASP A 160 2.15 16.36 -16.97
CA ASP A 160 1.85 17.51 -17.83
C ASP A 160 3.11 18.31 -18.21
N LYS A 161 4.11 18.36 -17.32
CA LYS A 161 5.37 19.07 -17.52
C LYS A 161 6.23 18.45 -18.63
N TYR A 162 6.25 17.12 -18.73
CA TYR A 162 7.12 16.39 -19.65
C TYR A 162 6.39 15.86 -20.89
N PHE A 163 5.10 16.14 -21.03
CA PHE A 163 4.30 15.68 -22.16
C PHE A 163 4.73 16.35 -23.46
N GLU A 164 5.04 15.54 -24.44
CA GLU A 164 5.21 15.95 -25.85
C GLU A 164 4.26 15.16 -26.75
N ARG A 165 3.62 15.81 -27.68
CA ARG A 165 2.68 15.15 -28.59
C ARG A 165 3.45 14.27 -29.57
N ASP A 166 3.33 12.97 -29.42
CA ASP A 166 3.91 11.99 -30.32
C ASP A 166 2.81 11.28 -31.14
N LYS A 167 3.13 10.87 -32.38
CA LYS A 167 2.22 10.18 -33.29
C LYS A 167 2.46 8.65 -33.33
N ALA A 168 3.38 8.12 -32.55
CA ALA A 168 3.70 6.70 -32.60
C ALA A 168 2.52 5.83 -32.15
N ALA A 169 2.14 4.88 -33.00
CA ALA A 169 1.07 3.93 -32.69
C ALA A 169 1.45 3.02 -31.50
N ALA A 170 0.44 2.63 -30.73
CA ALA A 170 0.64 1.63 -29.68
C ALA A 170 0.91 0.27 -30.31
N GLU A 171 1.94 -0.43 -29.85
CA GLU A 171 2.15 -1.82 -30.21
C GLU A 171 1.15 -2.70 -29.44
N PRO A 172 0.41 -3.58 -30.15
CA PRO A 172 -0.50 -4.50 -29.49
C PRO A 172 0.32 -5.49 -28.64
N MET A 173 -0.04 -5.64 -27.37
CA MET A 173 0.55 -6.65 -26.51
C MET A 173 -0.34 -7.90 -26.49
N PRO A 174 0.21 -9.09 -26.81
CA PRO A 174 -0.56 -10.34 -26.69
C PRO A 174 -0.96 -10.58 -25.23
N GLN A 175 -2.03 -11.35 -25.05
CA GLN A 175 -2.47 -11.72 -23.69
C GLN A 175 -1.39 -12.55 -22.98
N ALA A 176 -1.13 -12.22 -21.72
CA ALA A 176 -0.23 -12.97 -20.87
C ALA A 176 -0.95 -14.20 -20.27
N TYR A 177 -0.16 -15.18 -19.84
CA TYR A 177 -0.68 -16.27 -19.00
C TYR A 177 -1.34 -15.68 -17.74
N GLN A 178 -2.49 -16.20 -17.38
CA GLN A 178 -3.17 -15.84 -16.15
C GLN A 178 -3.13 -17.02 -15.19
N LEU A 179 -2.73 -16.77 -13.95
CA LEU A 179 -2.77 -17.78 -12.90
C LEU A 179 -4.18 -18.35 -12.75
N VAL A 180 -4.26 -19.66 -12.61
CA VAL A 180 -5.53 -20.39 -12.49
C VAL A 180 -5.72 -20.79 -11.02
N GLY A 181 -6.90 -20.57 -10.49
CA GLY A 181 -7.24 -20.94 -9.13
C GLY A 181 -8.46 -20.19 -8.62
N TRP A 182 -8.96 -20.63 -7.48
CA TRP A 182 -10.00 -19.90 -6.79
C TRP A 182 -9.41 -18.62 -6.18
N ARG A 183 -10.12 -17.51 -6.31
CA ARG A 183 -9.71 -16.19 -5.83
C ARG A 183 -10.68 -15.68 -4.79
N ASP A 184 -10.15 -15.21 -3.68
CA ASP A 184 -10.88 -14.37 -2.73
C ASP A 184 -10.37 -12.92 -2.83
N GLU A 185 -11.03 -12.15 -3.69
CA GLU A 185 -10.68 -10.73 -3.86
C GLU A 185 -11.15 -9.87 -2.66
N ALA A 186 -12.06 -10.41 -1.83
CA ALA A 186 -12.56 -9.71 -0.66
C ALA A 186 -11.64 -9.89 0.56
N ASP A 187 -10.91 -11.00 0.63
CA ASP A 187 -9.98 -11.32 1.73
C ASP A 187 -8.63 -11.87 1.21
N PRO A 188 -7.82 -11.05 0.52
CA PRO A 188 -6.54 -11.49 0.01
C PRO A 188 -5.57 -11.78 1.15
N THR A 189 -4.68 -12.74 0.92
CA THR A 189 -3.60 -13.08 1.85
C THR A 189 -2.39 -12.17 1.62
N PHE A 190 -1.78 -11.72 2.71
CA PHE A 190 -0.58 -10.90 2.71
C PHE A 190 0.53 -11.61 3.47
N MET A 191 1.72 -11.65 2.87
CA MET A 191 2.89 -12.29 3.43
C MET A 191 4.10 -11.35 3.34
N GLU A 192 4.98 -11.43 4.33
CA GLU A 192 6.24 -10.71 4.37
C GLU A 192 7.37 -11.74 4.38
N TYR A 193 8.05 -11.90 3.26
CA TYR A 193 9.19 -12.78 3.13
C TYR A 193 10.47 -11.97 3.29
N HIS A 194 11.21 -12.27 4.35
CA HIS A 194 12.43 -11.57 4.72
C HIS A 194 13.65 -12.40 4.37
N LEU A 195 14.58 -11.80 3.64
CA LEU A 195 15.81 -12.42 3.16
C LEU A 195 17.02 -11.57 3.58
N PRO A 196 18.19 -12.18 3.84
CA PRO A 196 19.41 -11.42 4.02
C PRO A 196 19.79 -10.72 2.71
N VAL A 197 19.92 -9.38 2.73
CA VAL A 197 20.09 -8.59 1.51
C VAL A 197 21.39 -8.93 0.77
N ARG A 198 22.49 -9.14 1.51
CA ARG A 198 23.82 -9.36 0.92
C ARG A 198 23.87 -10.64 0.08
N PRO A 199 23.49 -11.83 0.57
CA PRO A 199 23.50 -13.06 -0.23
C PRO A 199 22.63 -12.96 -1.49
N VAL A 200 21.47 -12.27 -1.42
CA VAL A 200 20.61 -12.09 -2.61
C VAL A 200 21.26 -11.19 -3.64
N ILE A 201 21.91 -10.10 -3.21
CA ILE A 201 22.64 -9.20 -4.11
C ILE A 201 23.87 -9.89 -4.71
N ASP A 202 24.61 -10.67 -3.92
CA ASP A 202 25.77 -11.43 -4.38
C ASP A 202 25.37 -12.49 -5.42
N LEU A 203 24.21 -13.14 -5.25
CA LEU A 203 23.63 -14.04 -6.25
C LEU A 203 23.29 -13.27 -7.55
N ALA A 204 22.64 -12.13 -7.46
CA ALA A 204 22.33 -11.30 -8.64
C ALA A 204 23.62 -10.87 -9.39
N HIS A 205 24.62 -10.43 -8.64
CA HIS A 205 25.91 -10.05 -9.21
C HIS A 205 26.66 -11.21 -9.86
N SER A 206 26.63 -12.41 -9.27
CA SER A 206 27.25 -13.60 -9.85
C SER A 206 26.65 -13.97 -11.22
N TRP A 207 25.37 -13.64 -11.45
CA TRP A 207 24.69 -13.83 -12.74
C TRP A 207 24.78 -12.59 -13.66
N GLY A 208 25.40 -11.49 -13.19
CA GLY A 208 25.54 -10.25 -13.95
C GLY A 208 24.24 -9.49 -14.14
N VAL A 209 23.29 -9.62 -13.22
CA VAL A 209 21.95 -9.00 -13.31
C VAL A 209 21.64 -8.12 -12.11
N SER A 210 20.62 -7.27 -12.24
CA SER A 210 20.08 -6.49 -11.11
C SER A 210 19.17 -7.32 -10.21
N LEU A 211 18.98 -6.88 -8.97
CA LEU A 211 18.02 -7.48 -8.03
C LEU A 211 16.62 -7.61 -8.65
N THR A 212 16.15 -6.59 -9.36
CA THR A 212 14.83 -6.62 -10.01
C THR A 212 14.76 -7.70 -11.09
N ALA A 213 15.82 -7.90 -11.87
CA ALA A 213 15.87 -8.94 -12.89
C ALA A 213 15.93 -10.35 -12.26
N LEU A 214 16.74 -10.54 -11.20
CA LEU A 214 16.78 -11.78 -10.43
C LEU A 214 15.40 -12.15 -9.86
N MET A 215 14.76 -11.21 -9.16
CA MET A 215 13.44 -11.45 -8.55
C MET A 215 12.38 -11.71 -9.62
N SER A 216 12.39 -10.97 -10.73
CA SER A 216 11.46 -11.21 -11.84
C SER A 216 11.64 -12.62 -12.42
N ALA A 217 12.88 -13.08 -12.61
CA ALA A 217 13.17 -14.43 -13.09
C ALA A 217 12.74 -15.51 -12.08
N ALA A 218 13.02 -15.32 -10.80
CA ALA A 218 12.62 -16.23 -9.74
C ALA A 218 11.09 -16.36 -9.67
N VAL A 219 10.36 -15.24 -9.75
CA VAL A 219 8.89 -15.23 -9.80
C VAL A 219 8.37 -15.91 -11.07
N MET A 220 8.96 -15.64 -12.24
CA MET A 220 8.56 -16.29 -13.51
C MET A 220 8.78 -17.79 -13.47
N ALA A 221 9.92 -18.25 -12.93
CA ALA A 221 10.20 -19.67 -12.74
C ALA A 221 9.21 -20.32 -11.77
N SER A 222 8.90 -19.65 -10.66
CA SER A 222 7.93 -20.13 -9.68
C SER A 222 6.53 -20.28 -10.26
N ILE A 223 6.11 -19.37 -11.13
CA ILE A 223 4.83 -19.44 -11.86
C ILE A 223 4.88 -20.53 -12.94
N ARG A 224 6.01 -20.68 -13.66
CA ARG A 224 6.20 -21.71 -14.69
C ARG A 224 5.97 -23.12 -14.12
N GLU A 225 6.42 -23.39 -12.91
CA GLU A 225 6.23 -24.69 -12.23
C GLU A 225 4.74 -25.04 -12.03
N GLU A 226 3.89 -24.03 -11.83
CA GLU A 226 2.44 -24.20 -11.69
C GLU A 226 1.70 -24.18 -13.05
N MET A 227 2.39 -23.80 -14.11
CA MET A 227 1.78 -23.59 -15.42
C MET A 227 1.51 -24.93 -16.12
N PRO A 228 0.25 -25.24 -16.48
CA PRO A 228 -0.06 -26.43 -17.26
C PRO A 228 0.72 -26.46 -18.57
N ARG A 229 1.26 -27.63 -18.96
CA ARG A 229 2.07 -27.76 -20.19
C ARG A 229 1.38 -27.21 -21.44
N ARG A 230 0.06 -27.39 -21.56
CA ARG A 230 -0.74 -26.89 -22.69
C ARG A 230 -0.78 -25.36 -22.77
N GLU A 231 -0.51 -24.65 -21.68
CA GLU A 231 -0.52 -23.18 -21.61
C GLU A 231 0.88 -22.56 -21.80
N ARG A 232 1.94 -23.37 -21.86
CA ARG A 232 3.35 -22.91 -21.95
C ARG A 232 3.67 -22.11 -23.23
N HIS A 233 2.78 -22.10 -24.20
CA HIS A 233 2.87 -21.23 -25.39
C HIS A 233 2.53 -19.75 -25.07
N ARG A 234 1.92 -19.46 -23.93
CA ARG A 234 1.60 -18.10 -23.49
C ARG A 234 2.75 -17.49 -22.70
N PRO A 235 3.04 -16.20 -22.91
CA PRO A 235 4.09 -15.56 -22.12
C PRO A 235 3.65 -15.34 -20.68
N ILE A 236 4.53 -15.65 -19.73
CA ILE A 236 4.47 -15.12 -18.37
C ILE A 236 5.01 -13.69 -18.47
N ARG A 237 4.19 -12.70 -18.13
CA ARG A 237 4.58 -11.30 -18.20
C ARG A 237 4.48 -10.63 -16.84
N ILE A 238 5.56 -9.95 -16.49
CA ILE A 238 5.64 -9.15 -15.27
C ILE A 238 5.65 -7.69 -15.69
N ASP A 239 4.81 -6.88 -15.05
CA ASP A 239 4.93 -5.44 -15.06
C ASP A 239 5.79 -4.98 -13.88
N VAL A 240 6.77 -4.13 -14.20
CA VAL A 240 7.70 -3.54 -13.25
C VAL A 240 7.49 -2.03 -13.27
N PRO A 241 6.94 -1.44 -12.18
CA PRO A 241 6.86 0.01 -12.05
C PRO A 241 8.25 0.65 -12.01
N VAL A 242 8.45 1.70 -12.79
CA VAL A 242 9.70 2.45 -12.89
C VAL A 242 9.47 3.88 -12.42
N ASP A 243 10.21 4.32 -11.41
CA ASP A 243 10.15 5.71 -10.92
C ASP A 243 10.71 6.66 -11.99
N LEU A 244 9.84 7.46 -12.59
CA LEU A 244 10.22 8.43 -13.63
C LEU A 244 11.04 9.60 -13.09
N ARG A 245 11.06 9.84 -11.76
CA ARG A 245 11.86 10.90 -11.14
C ARG A 245 13.37 10.68 -11.32
N GLN A 246 13.77 9.42 -11.54
CA GLN A 246 15.17 9.07 -11.84
C GLN A 246 15.60 9.50 -13.27
N HIS A 247 14.64 9.69 -14.17
CA HIS A 247 14.87 10.04 -15.57
C HIS A 247 14.44 11.48 -15.89
N PHE A 248 13.46 12.01 -15.16
CA PHE A 248 12.87 13.33 -15.36
C PHE A 248 12.84 14.07 -14.02
N GLN A 249 13.50 15.23 -13.94
CA GLN A 249 13.59 16.00 -12.69
C GLN A 249 12.22 16.36 -12.14
N SER A 250 11.86 15.76 -11.01
CA SER A 250 10.60 16.01 -10.32
C SER A 250 10.73 15.75 -8.83
N ALA A 251 10.16 16.63 -8.01
CA ALA A 251 10.01 16.47 -6.57
C ALA A 251 8.54 16.16 -6.20
N THR A 252 7.71 15.72 -7.16
CA THR A 252 6.30 15.44 -6.88
C THR A 252 6.14 14.25 -5.94
N ALA A 253 5.22 14.37 -5.00
CA ALA A 253 4.76 13.26 -4.15
C ALA A 253 3.55 12.54 -4.76
N LYS A 254 3.00 13.05 -5.87
CA LYS A 254 1.94 12.40 -6.64
C LYS A 254 2.46 11.24 -7.46
N ASN A 255 1.58 10.59 -8.21
CA ASN A 255 1.98 9.54 -9.13
C ASN A 255 2.89 10.09 -10.24
N PHE A 256 4.07 9.50 -10.38
CA PHE A 256 4.96 9.79 -11.49
C PHE A 256 5.86 8.59 -11.78
N PHE A 257 5.25 7.54 -12.34
CA PHE A 257 5.92 6.29 -12.71
C PHE A 257 5.49 5.83 -14.10
N GLY A 258 6.33 4.99 -14.69
CA GLY A 258 6.03 4.25 -15.92
C GLY A 258 6.00 2.75 -15.63
N LEU A 259 5.65 1.93 -16.64
CA LEU A 259 5.67 0.48 -16.55
C LEU A 259 6.68 -0.09 -17.54
N ALA A 260 7.60 -0.92 -17.06
CA ALA A 260 8.40 -1.81 -17.89
C ALA A 260 7.73 -3.19 -17.92
N PHE A 261 7.60 -3.80 -19.09
CA PHE A 261 7.03 -5.12 -19.24
C PHE A 261 8.14 -6.12 -19.58
N LEU A 262 8.28 -7.14 -18.74
CA LEU A 262 9.21 -8.24 -18.92
C LEU A 262 8.41 -9.48 -19.31
N SER A 263 8.82 -10.17 -20.36
CA SER A 263 8.09 -11.33 -20.90
C SER A 263 9.01 -12.53 -21.05
N TYR A 264 8.53 -13.67 -20.58
CA TYR A 264 9.18 -14.97 -20.72
C TYR A 264 8.15 -15.99 -21.21
N THR A 265 8.44 -16.68 -22.31
CA THR A 265 7.61 -17.76 -22.81
C THR A 265 8.32 -19.09 -22.53
N PRO A 266 7.76 -19.95 -21.64
CA PRO A 266 8.37 -21.22 -21.34
C PRO A 266 8.49 -22.11 -22.59
N GLY A 267 9.62 -22.76 -22.76
CA GLY A 267 9.83 -23.76 -23.79
C GLY A 267 9.33 -25.16 -23.39
N GLU A 268 9.66 -26.17 -24.19
CA GLU A 268 9.39 -27.58 -23.87
C GLU A 268 10.27 -28.07 -22.70
N SER A 269 11.50 -27.57 -22.61
CA SER A 269 12.45 -27.82 -21.51
C SER A 269 12.46 -26.63 -20.54
N ASP A 270 12.69 -26.92 -19.25
CA ASP A 270 12.78 -25.88 -18.23
C ASP A 270 14.16 -25.21 -18.32
N GLU A 271 14.18 -23.92 -18.69
CA GLU A 271 15.41 -23.13 -18.66
C GLU A 271 15.86 -22.85 -17.22
N PRO A 272 17.19 -22.81 -16.98
CA PRO A 272 17.73 -22.36 -15.70
C PRO A 272 17.28 -20.94 -15.36
N VAL A 273 17.02 -20.68 -14.08
CA VAL A 273 16.56 -19.35 -13.61
C VAL A 273 17.59 -18.26 -13.91
N GLU A 274 18.87 -18.61 -13.90
CA GLU A 274 19.97 -17.72 -14.28
C GLU A 274 19.83 -17.19 -15.71
N GLU A 275 19.46 -18.06 -16.67
CA GLU A 275 19.27 -17.64 -18.06
C GLU A 275 18.03 -16.74 -18.21
N ILE A 276 16.94 -17.09 -17.54
CA ILE A 276 15.75 -16.23 -17.48
C ILE A 276 16.14 -14.86 -16.88
N ALA A 277 16.98 -14.83 -15.82
CA ALA A 277 17.41 -13.58 -15.18
C ALA A 277 18.22 -12.69 -16.15
N ARG A 278 19.13 -13.28 -16.95
CA ARG A 278 19.88 -12.52 -17.98
C ARG A 278 18.96 -11.95 -19.05
N GLN A 279 17.97 -12.72 -19.51
CA GLN A 279 16.95 -12.23 -20.44
C GLN A 279 16.15 -11.07 -19.83
N MET A 280 15.72 -11.18 -18.57
CA MET A 280 15.00 -10.13 -17.87
C MET A 280 15.88 -8.88 -17.68
N GLY A 281 17.15 -9.04 -17.35
CA GLY A 281 18.12 -7.94 -17.25
C GLY A 281 18.23 -7.15 -18.56
N SER A 282 18.34 -7.85 -19.69
CA SER A 282 18.40 -7.24 -21.03
C SER A 282 17.09 -6.49 -21.37
N GLN A 283 15.93 -7.12 -21.12
CA GLN A 283 14.62 -6.50 -21.35
C GLN A 283 14.41 -5.28 -20.46
N LEU A 284 14.76 -5.37 -19.17
CA LEU A 284 14.63 -4.28 -18.21
C LEU A 284 15.47 -3.07 -18.65
N LYS A 285 16.74 -3.28 -19.00
CA LYS A 285 17.62 -2.23 -19.52
C LYS A 285 17.03 -1.51 -20.73
N LYS A 286 16.47 -2.26 -21.69
CA LYS A 286 15.80 -1.69 -22.86
C LYS A 286 14.50 -0.95 -22.49
N ALA A 287 13.70 -1.52 -21.57
CA ALA A 287 12.41 -0.94 -21.18
C ALA A 287 12.54 0.31 -20.30
N THR A 288 13.66 0.47 -19.58
CA THR A 288 13.98 1.64 -18.74
C THR A 288 14.78 2.71 -19.47
N ASP A 289 15.02 2.53 -20.76
CA ASP A 289 15.62 3.58 -21.58
C ASP A 289 14.75 4.86 -21.55
N PRO A 290 15.34 6.05 -21.35
CA PRO A 290 14.60 7.30 -21.20
C PRO A 290 13.67 7.61 -22.38
N ASP A 291 14.08 7.32 -23.62
CA ASP A 291 13.26 7.59 -24.80
C ASP A 291 12.06 6.64 -24.87
N HIS A 292 12.25 5.38 -24.52
CA HIS A 292 11.15 4.41 -24.40
C HIS A 292 10.16 4.79 -23.31
N LEU A 293 10.66 5.22 -22.16
CA LEU A 293 9.80 5.68 -21.04
C LEU A 293 9.01 6.93 -21.44
N LYS A 294 9.67 7.90 -22.10
CA LYS A 294 9.03 9.13 -22.59
C LYS A 294 7.92 8.81 -23.61
N LEU A 295 8.20 7.91 -24.55
CA LEU A 295 7.22 7.49 -25.55
C LEU A 295 5.97 6.87 -24.92
N ARG A 296 6.15 5.97 -23.94
CA ARG A 296 5.04 5.34 -23.22
C ARG A 296 4.25 6.33 -22.40
N MET A 297 4.95 7.23 -21.69
CA MET A 297 4.32 8.33 -20.94
C MET A 297 3.46 9.20 -21.86
N ASN A 298 4.00 9.61 -23.01
CA ASN A 298 3.29 10.45 -23.99
C ASN A 298 2.02 9.76 -24.52
N ARG A 299 2.08 8.44 -24.80
CA ARG A 299 0.92 7.66 -25.24
C ARG A 299 -0.20 7.63 -24.19
N MET A 300 0.16 7.40 -22.92
CA MET A 300 -0.79 7.38 -21.82
C MET A 300 -1.48 8.75 -21.67
N ILE A 301 -0.73 9.84 -21.71
CA ILE A 301 -1.26 11.19 -21.58
C ILE A 301 -2.10 11.59 -22.80
N ALA A 302 -1.70 11.15 -24.00
CA ALA A 302 -2.43 11.45 -25.24
C ALA A 302 -3.87 10.91 -25.23
N LEU A 303 -4.09 9.74 -24.62
CA LEU A 303 -5.44 9.20 -24.41
C LEU A 303 -6.31 10.12 -23.57
N GLU A 304 -5.79 10.65 -22.47
CA GLU A 304 -6.51 11.58 -21.61
C GLU A 304 -6.79 12.92 -22.30
N LYS A 305 -5.84 13.42 -23.11
CA LYS A 305 -5.99 14.69 -23.84
C LYS A 305 -6.91 14.58 -25.07
N ASN A 306 -7.45 13.40 -25.37
CA ASN A 306 -8.45 13.23 -26.42
C ASN A 306 -9.71 14.06 -26.12
N PRO A 307 -10.16 14.96 -27.00
CA PRO A 307 -11.30 15.83 -26.76
C PRO A 307 -12.59 15.06 -26.43
N VAL A 308 -12.84 13.93 -27.11
CA VAL A 308 -14.03 13.10 -26.89
C VAL A 308 -14.06 12.57 -25.45
N LEU A 309 -12.93 12.04 -24.98
CA LEU A 309 -12.80 11.56 -23.60
C LEU A 309 -12.86 12.73 -22.59
N ARG A 310 -12.33 13.89 -22.95
CA ARG A 310 -12.30 15.06 -22.05
C ARG A 310 -13.70 15.55 -21.70
N PHE A 311 -14.63 15.59 -22.64
CA PHE A 311 -15.99 16.12 -22.46
C PHE A 311 -17.04 15.04 -22.18
N ALA A 312 -16.68 13.76 -22.13
CA ALA A 312 -17.60 12.72 -21.72
C ALA A 312 -18.03 12.90 -20.26
N PRO A 313 -19.30 12.62 -19.89
CA PRO A 313 -19.76 12.63 -18.49
C PRO A 313 -18.94 11.68 -17.61
N LEU A 314 -18.74 12.06 -16.34
CA LEU A 314 -17.89 11.32 -15.40
C LEU A 314 -18.29 9.83 -15.28
N VAL A 315 -19.58 9.55 -15.12
CA VAL A 315 -20.11 8.16 -14.97
C VAL A 315 -19.73 7.29 -16.17
N LEU A 316 -19.79 7.84 -17.39
CA LEU A 316 -19.41 7.10 -18.60
C LEU A 316 -17.90 6.85 -18.66
N LYS A 317 -17.10 7.83 -18.22
CA LYS A 317 -15.64 7.67 -18.13
C LYS A 317 -15.25 6.59 -17.13
N ASP A 318 -15.83 6.61 -15.94
CA ASP A 318 -15.54 5.64 -14.89
C ASP A 318 -15.85 4.22 -15.39
N LEU A 319 -16.99 4.01 -16.07
CA LEU A 319 -17.32 2.72 -16.66
C LEU A 319 -16.30 2.28 -17.73
N VAL A 320 -15.91 3.20 -18.63
CA VAL A 320 -14.93 2.89 -19.70
C VAL A 320 -13.55 2.59 -19.08
N LEU A 321 -13.14 3.35 -18.08
CA LEU A 321 -11.86 3.14 -17.41
C LEU A 321 -11.85 1.82 -16.61
N GLU A 322 -12.96 1.47 -15.96
CA GLU A 322 -13.09 0.19 -15.26
C GLU A 322 -12.97 -1.01 -16.23
N VAL A 323 -13.64 -0.95 -17.38
CA VAL A 323 -13.50 -1.98 -18.41
C VAL A 323 -12.08 -2.03 -18.97
N ALA A 324 -11.47 -0.86 -19.25
CA ALA A 324 -10.10 -0.77 -19.72
C ALA A 324 -9.08 -1.32 -18.69
N SER A 325 -9.30 -1.07 -17.40
CA SER A 325 -8.50 -1.63 -16.31
C SER A 325 -8.53 -3.17 -16.32
N ARG A 326 -9.72 -3.76 -16.39
CA ARG A 326 -9.89 -5.23 -16.45
C ARG A 326 -9.23 -5.87 -17.69
N VAL A 327 -9.23 -5.16 -18.81
CA VAL A 327 -8.54 -5.62 -20.04
C VAL A 327 -7.02 -5.48 -19.87
N ALA A 328 -6.56 -4.36 -19.28
CA ALA A 328 -5.14 -4.13 -19.02
C ALA A 328 -4.56 -5.16 -18.03
N GLU A 329 -5.30 -5.55 -17.00
CA GLU A 329 -4.89 -6.61 -16.07
C GLU A 329 -4.55 -7.93 -16.77
N ARG A 330 -5.21 -8.26 -17.90
CA ARG A 330 -4.93 -9.47 -18.68
C ARG A 330 -3.65 -9.39 -19.51
N THR A 331 -3.03 -8.23 -19.62
CA THR A 331 -1.77 -8.07 -20.33
C THR A 331 -0.56 -8.48 -19.48
N SER A 332 -0.72 -8.59 -18.17
CA SER A 332 0.32 -9.03 -17.22
C SER A 332 -0.15 -10.23 -16.41
N THR A 333 0.78 -11.11 -16.05
CA THR A 333 0.56 -12.25 -15.14
C THR A 333 0.62 -11.82 -13.69
N THR A 334 1.60 -10.96 -13.37
CA THR A 334 1.86 -10.44 -12.02
C THR A 334 2.67 -9.15 -12.09
N THR A 335 2.81 -8.47 -10.96
CA THR A 335 3.62 -7.26 -10.78
C THR A 335 4.81 -7.56 -9.87
N VAL A 336 5.99 -7.05 -10.21
CA VAL A 336 7.16 -7.00 -9.32
C VAL A 336 7.58 -5.54 -9.17
N SER A 337 7.30 -4.95 -8.02
CA SER A 337 7.66 -3.57 -7.69
C SER A 337 8.88 -3.54 -6.79
N ASN A 338 9.90 -2.74 -7.13
CA ASN A 338 11.10 -2.59 -6.32
C ASN A 338 11.26 -1.11 -5.91
N LEU A 339 11.02 -0.83 -4.63
CA LEU A 339 11.19 0.49 -4.05
C LEU A 339 12.65 0.83 -3.72
N GLY A 340 13.54 -0.17 -3.81
CA GLY A 340 14.96 -0.02 -3.55
C GLY A 340 15.31 0.03 -2.07
N VAL A 341 16.47 0.62 -1.78
CA VAL A 341 16.99 0.75 -0.42
C VAL A 341 16.31 1.91 0.29
N VAL A 342 15.72 1.63 1.44
CA VAL A 342 15.17 2.65 2.33
C VAL A 342 16.28 3.09 3.29
N ARG A 343 16.55 4.39 3.34
CA ARG A 343 17.54 4.98 4.25
C ARG A 343 16.86 6.00 5.14
N LEU A 344 17.23 5.98 6.41
CA LEU A 344 16.91 7.00 7.41
C LEU A 344 18.21 7.66 7.87
N ASP A 345 18.12 8.79 8.57
CA ASP A 345 19.27 9.40 9.23
C ASP A 345 19.94 8.39 10.17
N GLU A 346 21.26 8.27 10.12
CA GLU A 346 22.04 7.27 10.89
C GLU A 346 21.80 7.33 12.39
N ARG A 347 21.46 8.52 12.93
CA ARG A 347 21.19 8.75 14.36
C ARG A 347 19.87 8.12 14.81
N ILE A 348 18.93 7.85 13.88
CA ILE A 348 17.63 7.24 14.17
C ILE A 348 17.45 5.86 13.54
N ALA A 349 18.31 5.49 12.60
CA ALA A 349 18.18 4.26 11.83
C ALA A 349 18.18 2.99 12.70
N SER A 350 18.96 2.97 13.78
CA SER A 350 19.08 1.83 14.70
C SER A 350 17.80 1.54 15.50
N TYR A 351 16.85 2.49 15.57
CA TYR A 351 15.56 2.30 16.24
C TYR A 351 14.51 1.61 15.37
N VAL A 352 14.83 1.32 14.10
CA VAL A 352 13.98 0.55 13.19
C VAL A 352 14.65 -0.80 12.91
N ARG A 353 13.94 -1.90 13.16
CA ARG A 353 14.43 -3.27 12.92
C ARG A 353 14.30 -3.67 11.46
N ASN A 354 13.11 -3.48 10.89
CA ASN A 354 12.82 -3.79 9.49
C ASN A 354 11.73 -2.88 8.94
N MET A 355 11.62 -2.89 7.62
CA MET A 355 10.55 -2.20 6.90
C MET A 355 10.01 -3.12 5.82
N ASN A 356 8.70 -3.06 5.57
CA ASN A 356 8.09 -3.79 4.48
C ASN A 356 7.06 -2.94 3.74
N VAL A 357 6.67 -3.43 2.56
CA VAL A 357 5.63 -2.82 1.74
C VAL A 357 4.73 -3.90 1.16
N LEU A 358 3.43 -3.71 1.33
CA LEU A 358 2.40 -4.54 0.74
C LEU A 358 1.50 -3.68 -0.15
N THR A 359 0.78 -4.29 -1.07
CA THR A 359 -0.21 -3.59 -1.89
C THR A 359 -1.46 -4.46 -2.04
N SER A 360 -2.63 -3.86 -2.03
CA SER A 360 -3.86 -4.58 -2.33
C SER A 360 -3.80 -5.22 -3.72
N THR A 361 -4.45 -6.36 -3.90
CA THR A 361 -4.41 -7.12 -5.14
C THR A 361 -5.70 -7.87 -5.42
N ARG A 362 -6.00 -8.08 -6.69
CA ARG A 362 -6.99 -9.05 -7.19
C ARG A 362 -6.35 -10.32 -7.76
N GLY A 363 -5.03 -10.38 -7.75
CA GLY A 363 -4.24 -11.48 -8.29
C GLY A 363 -3.06 -11.79 -7.40
N LEU A 364 -1.86 -11.79 -7.95
CA LEU A 364 -0.59 -11.98 -7.25
C LEU A 364 0.31 -10.78 -7.51
N LYS A 365 0.93 -10.21 -6.48
CA LYS A 365 1.87 -9.09 -6.58
C LYS A 365 3.03 -9.26 -5.61
N PHE A 366 4.20 -8.77 -6.02
CA PHE A 366 5.42 -8.76 -5.21
C PHE A 366 5.93 -7.33 -5.09
N THR A 367 6.23 -6.91 -3.86
CA THR A 367 6.81 -5.59 -3.57
C THR A 367 8.08 -5.75 -2.77
N LEU A 368 9.15 -5.11 -3.22
CA LEU A 368 10.50 -5.24 -2.65
C LEU A 368 10.91 -3.92 -2.01
N CYS A 369 11.45 -4.00 -0.81
CA CYS A 369 12.24 -2.92 -0.23
C CYS A 369 13.33 -3.51 0.65
N SER A 370 14.45 -2.81 0.80
CA SER A 370 15.50 -3.21 1.74
C SER A 370 15.76 -2.13 2.78
N TYR A 371 16.00 -2.56 4.01
CA TYR A 371 16.37 -1.71 5.13
C TYR A 371 17.46 -2.40 5.95
N GLY A 372 18.61 -1.75 6.12
CA GLY A 372 19.77 -2.41 6.72
C GLY A 372 20.16 -3.67 5.95
N ASP A 373 20.28 -4.78 6.64
CA ASP A 373 20.62 -6.09 6.06
C ASP A 373 19.38 -6.93 5.68
N ASP A 374 18.18 -6.38 5.82
CA ASP A 374 16.93 -7.05 5.51
C ASP A 374 16.38 -6.66 4.14
N LEU A 375 16.13 -7.65 3.28
CA LEU A 375 15.36 -7.52 2.06
C LEU A 375 13.96 -8.07 2.32
N SER A 376 12.99 -7.19 2.41
CA SER A 376 11.59 -7.58 2.52
C SER A 376 10.95 -7.74 1.13
N VAL A 377 10.34 -8.90 0.91
CA VAL A 377 9.50 -9.21 -0.23
C VAL A 377 8.07 -9.31 0.26
N GLY A 378 7.31 -8.23 0.11
CA GLY A 378 5.88 -8.22 0.38
C GLY A 378 5.14 -8.97 -0.72
N ILE A 379 4.41 -10.00 -0.36
CA ILE A 379 3.62 -10.83 -1.27
C ILE A 379 2.15 -10.62 -0.96
N SER A 380 1.39 -10.24 -1.97
CA SER A 380 -0.06 -10.05 -1.86
C SER A 380 -0.73 -10.96 -2.87
N THR A 381 -1.62 -11.82 -2.42
CA THR A 381 -2.29 -12.80 -3.27
C THR A 381 -3.77 -12.93 -2.94
N ALA A 382 -4.61 -12.91 -3.97
CA ALA A 382 -6.03 -13.24 -3.84
C ALA A 382 -6.29 -14.75 -4.09
N PHE A 383 -5.27 -15.50 -4.50
CA PHE A 383 -5.42 -16.94 -4.74
C PHE A 383 -5.34 -17.74 -3.43
N SER A 384 -6.22 -18.73 -3.28
CA SER A 384 -6.18 -19.68 -2.18
C SER A 384 -5.05 -20.72 -2.31
N ASN A 385 -4.50 -20.87 -3.50
CA ASN A 385 -3.33 -21.70 -3.76
C ASN A 385 -2.06 -20.87 -3.72
N HIS A 386 -1.15 -21.20 -2.80
CA HIS A 386 0.12 -20.51 -2.57
C HIS A 386 1.33 -21.26 -3.12
N ASN A 387 1.17 -22.02 -4.20
CA ASN A 387 2.29 -22.80 -4.73
C ASN A 387 3.36 -21.93 -5.39
N ALA A 388 2.97 -20.86 -6.11
CA ALA A 388 3.93 -19.95 -6.70
C ALA A 388 4.82 -19.28 -5.64
N GLU A 389 4.22 -18.87 -4.52
CA GLU A 389 4.91 -18.29 -3.38
C GLU A 389 5.85 -19.31 -2.70
N LYS A 390 5.38 -20.54 -2.50
CA LYS A 390 6.21 -21.66 -1.99
C LYS A 390 7.38 -21.96 -2.90
N ASN A 391 7.18 -21.94 -4.22
CA ASN A 391 8.24 -22.18 -5.20
C ASN A 391 9.28 -21.07 -5.16
N LEU A 392 8.88 -19.81 -4.94
CA LEU A 392 9.80 -18.70 -4.74
C LEU A 392 10.68 -18.90 -3.49
N VAL A 393 10.08 -19.31 -2.37
CA VAL A 393 10.83 -19.60 -1.14
C VAL A 393 11.80 -20.77 -1.36
N ARG A 394 11.34 -21.85 -2.02
CA ARG A 394 12.20 -23.00 -2.36
C ARG A 394 13.36 -22.63 -3.26
N PHE A 395 13.14 -21.73 -4.21
CA PHE A 395 14.20 -21.22 -5.07
C PHE A 395 15.32 -20.61 -4.24
N PHE A 396 15.04 -19.66 -3.35
CA PHE A 396 16.07 -19.03 -2.52
C PHE A 396 16.74 -20.02 -1.55
N SER A 397 15.97 -20.91 -0.93
CA SER A 397 16.54 -21.98 -0.08
C SER A 397 17.47 -22.92 -0.86
N SER A 398 17.14 -23.25 -2.12
CA SER A 398 18.01 -24.05 -2.98
C SER A 398 19.33 -23.36 -3.35
N GLN A 399 19.36 -22.02 -3.30
CA GLN A 399 20.58 -21.22 -3.46
C GLN A 399 21.36 -21.05 -2.14
N GLY A 400 20.94 -21.72 -1.06
CA GLY A 400 21.53 -21.56 0.27
C GLY A 400 21.19 -20.24 0.96
N ILE A 401 20.15 -19.53 0.48
CA ILE A 401 19.69 -18.27 1.05
C ILE A 401 18.43 -18.57 1.87
N GLU A 402 18.59 -18.61 3.18
CA GLU A 402 17.49 -18.83 4.11
C GLU A 402 16.84 -17.52 4.51
N GLY A 403 15.52 -17.51 4.61
CA GLY A 403 14.70 -16.39 5.04
C GLY A 403 13.57 -16.87 5.95
N TYR A 404 12.78 -15.93 6.44
CA TYR A 404 11.59 -16.25 7.23
C TYR A 404 10.35 -15.57 6.62
N LEU A 405 9.20 -16.18 6.86
CA LEU A 405 7.91 -15.73 6.30
C LEU A 405 6.95 -15.40 7.44
N ASN A 406 6.42 -14.17 7.41
CA ASN A 406 5.35 -13.74 8.28
C ASN A 406 4.04 -13.70 7.47
N TYR A 407 2.97 -14.22 8.04
CA TYR A 407 1.64 -14.13 7.48
C TYR A 407 0.84 -13.02 8.17
N SER A 408 0.06 -12.28 7.41
CA SER A 408 -1.04 -11.53 8.00
C SER A 408 -2.12 -12.52 8.43
N LYS A 409 -2.66 -12.34 9.61
CA LYS A 409 -3.76 -13.16 10.11
C LYS A 409 -4.99 -13.01 9.22
N SER A 410 -5.73 -14.09 9.05
CA SER A 410 -7.05 -14.06 8.39
C SER A 410 -8.01 -13.10 9.12
N ARG A 411 -9.10 -12.70 8.46
CA ARG A 411 -10.12 -11.86 9.11
C ARG A 411 -10.70 -12.50 10.37
N GLU A 412 -10.86 -13.82 10.37
CA GLU A 412 -11.38 -14.57 11.51
C GLU A 412 -10.39 -14.54 12.68
N GLU A 413 -9.12 -14.86 12.46
CA GLU A 413 -8.08 -14.79 13.49
C GLU A 413 -7.87 -13.36 14.00
N ALA A 414 -7.92 -12.36 13.10
CA ALA A 414 -7.84 -10.96 13.48
C ALA A 414 -9.09 -10.48 14.25
N ALA A 415 -10.26 -11.11 14.07
CA ALA A 415 -11.47 -10.84 14.85
C ALA A 415 -11.40 -11.47 16.23
N GLU A 416 -10.88 -12.69 16.34
CA GLU A 416 -10.65 -13.38 17.62
C GLU A 416 -9.65 -12.61 18.48
N ASP A 417 -8.50 -12.21 17.94
CA ASP A 417 -7.51 -11.38 18.66
C ASP A 417 -8.11 -10.06 19.16
N ARG A 418 -9.03 -9.44 18.39
CA ARG A 418 -9.71 -8.22 18.80
C ARG A 418 -10.64 -8.45 19.98
N LEU A 419 -11.36 -9.56 19.95
CA LEU A 419 -12.25 -9.93 21.07
C LEU A 419 -11.43 -10.21 22.33
N GLU A 420 -10.30 -10.91 22.20
CA GLU A 420 -9.38 -11.14 23.32
C GLU A 420 -8.81 -9.83 23.86
N ALA A 421 -8.32 -8.94 22.99
CA ALA A 421 -7.79 -7.65 23.41
C ALA A 421 -8.84 -6.76 24.09
N GLN A 422 -10.08 -6.74 23.59
CA GLN A 422 -11.19 -6.03 24.23
C GLN A 422 -11.58 -6.64 25.57
N PHE A 423 -11.52 -7.96 25.66
CA PHE A 423 -11.77 -8.66 26.92
C PHE A 423 -10.70 -8.32 27.96
N GLU A 424 -9.40 -8.39 27.58
CA GLU A 424 -8.30 -8.01 28.47
C GLU A 424 -8.39 -6.55 28.94
N GLU A 425 -8.72 -5.62 28.04
CA GLU A 425 -8.90 -4.21 28.39
C GLU A 425 -10.07 -4.02 29.35
N SER A 426 -11.16 -4.75 29.14
CA SER A 426 -12.33 -4.75 30.04
C SER A 426 -11.98 -5.28 31.42
N VAL A 427 -11.21 -6.37 31.49
CA VAL A 427 -10.72 -6.94 32.76
C VAL A 427 -9.79 -5.96 33.47
N LYS A 428 -8.86 -5.31 32.76
CA LYS A 428 -7.98 -4.27 33.32
C LYS A 428 -8.78 -3.09 33.89
N LYS A 429 -9.79 -2.61 33.17
CA LYS A 429 -10.69 -1.53 33.64
C LYS A 429 -11.49 -1.94 34.87
N LEU A 430 -11.98 -3.18 34.92
CA LEU A 430 -12.68 -3.72 36.09
C LEU A 430 -11.74 -3.81 37.31
N ALA A 431 -10.51 -4.29 37.13
CA ALA A 431 -9.51 -4.37 38.17
C ALA A 431 -9.16 -2.97 38.72
N GLN A 432 -8.89 -1.99 37.85
CA GLN A 432 -8.62 -0.61 38.26
C GLN A 432 -9.79 0.06 38.99
N ASN A 433 -11.03 -0.27 38.60
CA ASN A 433 -12.22 0.23 39.29
C ASN A 433 -12.48 -0.46 40.65
N ALA A 434 -12.03 -1.71 40.82
CA ALA A 434 -12.09 -2.43 42.09
C ALA A 434 -11.08 -1.91 43.12
N GLU A 435 -9.94 -1.39 42.66
CA GLU A 435 -8.89 -0.80 43.52
C GLU A 435 -9.19 0.65 43.96
N LYS A 436 -10.16 1.33 43.33
CA LYS A 436 -10.57 2.66 43.77
C LYS A 436 -11.26 2.57 45.13
N PRO A 437 -10.78 3.25 46.20
CA PRO A 437 -11.42 3.22 47.53
C PRO A 437 -12.86 3.71 47.40
N ARG A 438 -13.81 2.86 47.83
CA ARG A 438 -15.21 3.24 47.89
C ARG A 438 -15.32 4.50 48.75
N ALA A 439 -15.65 5.62 48.15
CA ALA A 439 -15.95 6.84 48.85
C ALA A 439 -17.04 6.53 49.90
N ARG A 440 -16.71 6.70 51.19
CA ARG A 440 -17.67 6.56 52.29
C ARG A 440 -18.84 7.50 52.02
N LYS A 441 -20.02 6.94 51.80
CA LYS A 441 -21.25 7.75 51.75
C LYS A 441 -21.31 8.60 53.04
N PRO A 442 -21.59 9.90 52.93
CA PRO A 442 -21.78 10.74 54.14
C PRO A 442 -22.96 10.18 54.95
N ARG A 443 -22.74 9.99 56.27
CA ARG A 443 -23.78 9.65 57.22
C ARG A 443 -24.82 10.78 57.22
N VAL A 444 -26.04 10.47 56.79
CA VAL A 444 -27.19 11.35 56.94
C VAL A 444 -27.52 11.42 58.45
N PRO A 445 -27.66 12.61 59.06
CA PRO A 445 -28.12 12.73 60.45
C PRO A 445 -29.57 12.27 60.55
N LYS A 446 -29.87 11.47 61.55
CA LYS A 446 -31.26 11.16 61.96
C LYS A 446 -31.92 12.45 62.48
N GLY A 447 -32.89 12.96 61.72
CA GLY A 447 -33.85 13.99 62.15
C GLY A 447 -35.24 13.36 62.12
N ASP A 448 -35.93 13.60 63.19
CA ASP A 448 -37.24 13.05 63.53
C ASP A 448 -38.37 13.45 62.57
N GLY A 449 -39.32 12.54 62.46
CA GLY A 449 -40.73 12.86 62.44
C GLY A 449 -41.47 13.03 61.14
N ALA A 450 -42.37 12.09 60.98
CA ALA A 450 -43.72 12.22 60.42
C ALA A 450 -43.99 12.09 58.93
N ALA A 451 -44.93 11.17 58.69
CA ALA A 451 -45.93 11.07 57.65
C ALA A 451 -45.64 10.17 56.41
N ALA A 452 -46.24 9.01 56.55
CA ALA A 452 -46.60 8.07 55.50
C ALA A 452 -47.39 8.68 54.35
N ARG A 453 -47.11 8.22 53.16
CA ARG A 453 -48.20 7.86 52.21
C ARG A 453 -47.63 6.88 51.12
N ALA A 454 -48.30 5.76 51.08
CA ALA A 454 -48.18 4.70 50.14
C ALA A 454 -48.59 5.13 48.71
N TYR A 455 -47.89 4.67 47.71
CA TYR A 455 -48.51 4.31 46.43
C TYR A 455 -47.93 3.00 45.88
N SER A 456 -48.85 2.09 45.64
CA SER A 456 -48.70 0.68 45.30
C SER A 456 -48.19 0.45 43.91
N LEU A 457 -47.46 -0.66 43.80
CA LEU A 457 -47.24 -1.51 42.64
C LEU A 457 -48.44 -1.65 41.67
N ARG A 458 -48.20 -1.61 40.39
CA ARG A 458 -48.83 -2.52 39.46
C ARG A 458 -47.88 -2.90 38.32
N ALA A 459 -47.52 -4.15 38.31
CA ALA A 459 -46.98 -4.87 37.16
C ALA A 459 -48.08 -5.09 36.14
N VAL A 460 -47.77 -4.98 34.85
CA VAL A 460 -48.53 -5.66 33.80
C VAL A 460 -47.53 -6.27 32.81
N ALA A 461 -47.46 -7.59 32.88
CA ALA A 461 -46.98 -8.44 31.82
C ALA A 461 -48.13 -8.73 30.86
N LYS A 462 -47.81 -8.78 29.57
CA LYS A 462 -48.46 -9.56 28.45
C LYS A 462 -47.83 -8.98 27.20
N GLY A 463 -47.21 -9.70 26.28
CA GLY A 463 -47.54 -11.02 25.75
C GLY A 463 -48.04 -10.84 24.32
N GLY A 464 -47.45 -11.54 23.37
CA GLY A 464 -48.13 -11.81 22.11
C GLY A 464 -47.35 -11.50 20.81
N SER A 465 -46.69 -12.48 20.33
CA SER A 465 -46.56 -13.04 18.97
C SER A 465 -47.25 -12.32 17.79
N ARG A 466 -46.50 -11.97 16.79
CA ARG A 466 -46.63 -12.49 15.41
C ARG A 466 -45.39 -12.09 14.60
#